data_de911bebf0e0042c38ef6e25b1f92eb2
#
_entry.id   de911bebf0e0042c38ef6e25b1f92eb2
#
_cell.length_a   1.000
_cell.length_b   1.000
_cell.length_c   1.000
_cell.angle_alpha   90.00
_cell.angle_beta   90.00
_cell.angle_gamma   90.00
#
_symmetry.space_group_name_H-M   'P 1'
#
loop_
_entity.id
_entity.type
_entity.pdbx_description
1 polymer ?
#
loop_
_entity_poly.entity_id
_entity_poly.type
_entity_poly.pdbx_seq_one_letter_code
_entity_poly.pdbx_strand_id
1 'polypeptide(L)'
;MTEPIISFKDFSFQYHSQATPTLQNINVDIYPGEKVLVVGASGSGKSTFANCINGLIPFKTKGNITGELYINNQDATVSCLHDRSNVVGTVLQDTDGQFIGLTAAEDMAFLLENNCVEQDDMKKNVSYWAEKVGMIEHLNHRPQDLSGGQKQRVSLGGILIHRTPILILDEPLANLDPATGHETLRLLNNIHEETKSTMIIVEHRLEESLDDTFDRVLLFKDGKIIANTTPSDLLKSSKLKEAGIREPLYCTALKYAEVDVESIDNLANLRDVCMSEHVKFKVKKWIDETSANNDNKYKSEPLLELNEVCVQYSDYSNSVLNNVQLNVYRREMLSIVGHNGAGKSTLAKAICGFLDITGNIQFCNRGFNQLSISEQSEFVGYVMQNPNHMISEKMIYDEVALGLRARGMKESDIKIRVENVLKICGLYAFRNWPIVALSYGQKKRVTIASVLVLNPEIIILDEPTAGQDFYHYNEIMSFLIELNRQGKTIIMITHDMHLLSEYSSRTVVLSKGQVVADTTPVLVLNDKKICEIASLRQTSLFEMAEYIGISEPQKLVQLFINHDRKVRRQ
;
A
#
# COMPACT_ATOMS: atom_id res chain seq x y z
N MET A 1 -37.55 -10.06 -11.02
CA MET A 1 -36.08 -10.07 -10.85
C MET A 1 -35.60 -8.71 -11.24
N THR A 2 -34.80 -8.04 -10.45
CA THR A 2 -34.18 -6.77 -10.82
C THR A 2 -33.20 -7.01 -11.95
N GLU A 3 -33.24 -6.16 -12.98
CA GLU A 3 -32.27 -6.23 -14.10
C GLU A 3 -30.88 -5.81 -13.61
N PRO A 4 -29.80 -6.45 -14.08
CA PRO A 4 -28.44 -6.07 -13.71
C PRO A 4 -28.08 -4.69 -14.28
N ILE A 5 -27.42 -3.85 -13.50
CA ILE A 5 -26.92 -2.55 -13.95
C ILE A 5 -25.62 -2.69 -14.76
N ILE A 6 -24.84 -3.76 -14.50
CA ILE A 6 -23.66 -4.14 -15.28
C ILE A 6 -23.76 -5.63 -15.58
N SER A 7 -23.59 -6.02 -16.85
CA SER A 7 -23.64 -7.41 -17.27
C SER A 7 -22.52 -7.72 -18.28
N PHE A 8 -21.64 -8.62 -17.91
CA PHE A 8 -20.61 -9.20 -18.77
C PHE A 8 -21.05 -10.60 -19.22
N LYS A 9 -21.02 -10.87 -20.53
CA LYS A 9 -21.39 -12.18 -21.13
C LYS A 9 -20.27 -12.65 -22.04
N ASP A 10 -19.59 -13.72 -21.65
CA ASP A 10 -18.46 -14.32 -22.36
C ASP A 10 -17.42 -13.28 -22.80
N PHE A 11 -17.27 -12.22 -21.97
CA PHE A 11 -16.48 -11.06 -22.32
C PHE A 11 -14.99 -11.34 -22.18
N SER A 12 -14.23 -11.01 -23.23
CA SER A 12 -12.77 -11.05 -23.19
C SER A 12 -12.17 -9.80 -23.81
N PHE A 13 -11.02 -9.39 -23.28
CA PHE A 13 -10.29 -8.23 -23.78
C PHE A 13 -8.80 -8.50 -23.87
N GLN A 14 -8.18 -8.09 -24.98
CA GLN A 14 -6.75 -8.20 -25.23
C GLN A 14 -6.19 -6.86 -25.70
N TYR A 15 -5.17 -6.34 -25.00
CA TYR A 15 -4.42 -5.18 -25.49
C TYR A 15 -3.66 -5.54 -26.77
N HIS A 16 -3.57 -4.60 -27.73
CA HIS A 16 -2.81 -4.85 -28.97
C HIS A 16 -1.32 -5.13 -28.75
N SER A 17 -0.78 -4.67 -27.61
CA SER A 17 0.63 -4.91 -27.22
C SER A 17 0.88 -6.26 -26.54
N GLN A 18 -0.16 -7.03 -26.26
CA GLN A 18 -0.05 -8.30 -25.53
C GLN A 18 -0.39 -9.49 -26.42
N ALA A 19 0.30 -10.61 -26.20
CA ALA A 19 0.09 -11.84 -26.94
C ALA A 19 -1.13 -12.64 -26.44
N THR A 20 -1.57 -12.43 -25.21
CA THR A 20 -2.67 -13.15 -24.56
C THR A 20 -3.73 -12.18 -24.05
N PRO A 21 -5.01 -12.58 -24.01
CA PRO A 21 -6.07 -11.76 -23.45
C PRO A 21 -5.81 -11.44 -21.96
N THR A 22 -6.04 -10.18 -21.58
CA THR A 22 -5.95 -9.71 -20.19
C THR A 22 -7.20 -10.05 -19.39
N LEU A 23 -8.37 -10.07 -20.05
CA LEU A 23 -9.62 -10.58 -19.49
C LEU A 23 -10.08 -11.75 -20.35
N GLN A 24 -10.51 -12.84 -19.71
CA GLN A 24 -10.86 -14.08 -20.39
C GLN A 24 -12.20 -14.63 -19.89
N ASN A 25 -13.18 -14.69 -20.79
CA ASN A 25 -14.51 -15.27 -20.54
C ASN A 25 -15.15 -14.78 -19.24
N ILE A 26 -15.18 -13.47 -19.05
CA ILE A 26 -15.81 -12.85 -17.88
C ILE A 26 -17.33 -12.98 -18.03
N ASN A 27 -17.96 -13.61 -17.04
CA ASN A 27 -19.40 -13.75 -16.89
C ASN A 27 -19.79 -13.29 -15.49
N VAL A 28 -20.40 -12.11 -15.39
CA VAL A 28 -20.84 -11.54 -14.12
C VAL A 28 -21.92 -10.50 -14.32
N ASP A 29 -22.94 -10.57 -13.48
CA ASP A 29 -24.00 -9.56 -13.36
C ASP A 29 -23.82 -8.82 -12.03
N ILE A 30 -23.88 -7.49 -12.04
CA ILE A 30 -23.88 -6.63 -10.85
C ILE A 30 -25.21 -5.88 -10.83
N TYR A 31 -25.86 -5.85 -9.67
CA TYR A 31 -27.22 -5.32 -9.52
C TYR A 31 -27.22 -3.89 -8.94
N PRO A 32 -28.25 -3.08 -9.19
CA PRO A 32 -28.37 -1.74 -8.63
C PRO A 32 -28.26 -1.72 -7.10
N GLY A 33 -27.43 -0.82 -6.58
CA GLY A 33 -27.22 -0.64 -5.14
C GLY A 33 -26.29 -1.68 -4.52
N GLU A 34 -25.70 -2.60 -5.29
CA GLU A 34 -24.78 -3.62 -4.80
C GLU A 34 -23.39 -3.02 -4.53
N LYS A 35 -22.78 -3.41 -3.42
CA LYS A 35 -21.41 -3.05 -3.06
C LYS A 35 -20.49 -4.23 -3.27
N VAL A 36 -19.65 -4.15 -4.32
CA VAL A 36 -18.81 -5.25 -4.80
C VAL A 36 -17.33 -4.94 -4.56
N LEU A 37 -16.64 -5.87 -3.91
CA LEU A 37 -15.19 -5.81 -3.76
C LEU A 37 -14.52 -6.66 -4.85
N VAL A 38 -13.58 -6.07 -5.59
CA VAL A 38 -12.80 -6.76 -6.63
C VAL A 38 -11.38 -6.93 -6.14
N VAL A 39 -10.97 -8.17 -5.89
CA VAL A 39 -9.63 -8.50 -5.37
C VAL A 39 -8.87 -9.43 -6.32
N GLY A 40 -7.55 -9.41 -6.24
CA GLY A 40 -6.68 -10.25 -7.07
C GLY A 40 -5.23 -9.76 -7.01
N ALA A 41 -4.28 -10.57 -7.42
CA ALA A 41 -2.88 -10.19 -7.53
C ALA A 41 -2.67 -9.05 -8.54
N SER A 42 -1.51 -8.41 -8.49
CA SER A 42 -1.12 -7.41 -9.50
C SER A 42 -1.08 -8.05 -10.89
N GLY A 43 -1.64 -7.35 -11.89
CA GLY A 43 -1.72 -7.89 -13.24
C GLY A 43 -2.81 -8.95 -13.47
N SER A 44 -3.66 -9.27 -12.48
CA SER A 44 -4.75 -10.23 -12.65
C SER A 44 -5.93 -9.76 -13.51
N GLY A 45 -5.95 -8.47 -13.90
CA GLY A 45 -6.98 -7.90 -14.78
C GLY A 45 -7.97 -6.95 -14.10
N LYS A 46 -7.88 -6.68 -12.80
CA LYS A 46 -8.82 -5.84 -12.02
C LYS A 46 -9.02 -4.44 -12.60
N SER A 47 -7.94 -3.69 -12.78
CA SER A 47 -8.03 -2.33 -13.35
C SER A 47 -8.48 -2.35 -14.81
N THR A 48 -8.16 -3.42 -15.57
CA THR A 48 -8.70 -3.62 -16.93
C THR A 48 -10.21 -3.84 -16.88
N PHE A 49 -10.71 -4.64 -15.94
CA PHE A 49 -12.14 -4.83 -15.70
C PHE A 49 -12.84 -3.51 -15.36
N ALA A 50 -12.28 -2.73 -14.42
CA ALA A 50 -12.79 -1.40 -14.07
C ALA A 50 -12.78 -0.45 -15.29
N ASN A 51 -11.71 -0.48 -16.12
CA ASN A 51 -11.58 0.35 -17.31
C ASN A 51 -12.55 -0.04 -18.45
N CYS A 52 -13.01 -1.27 -18.50
CA CYS A 52 -14.10 -1.66 -19.41
C CYS A 52 -15.44 -1.05 -18.95
N ILE A 53 -15.68 -0.98 -17.65
CA ILE A 53 -16.91 -0.42 -17.09
C ILE A 53 -16.95 1.11 -17.25
N ASN A 54 -15.85 1.82 -16.92
CA ASN A 54 -15.81 3.28 -17.00
C ASN A 54 -15.63 3.84 -18.43
N GLY A 55 -15.38 2.99 -19.42
CA GLY A 55 -15.26 3.39 -20.82
C GLY A 55 -13.85 3.83 -21.24
N LEU A 56 -12.83 3.80 -20.36
CA LEU A 56 -11.45 3.98 -20.80
C LEU A 56 -11.04 2.91 -21.82
N ILE A 57 -11.63 1.75 -21.75
CA ILE A 57 -11.64 0.72 -22.78
C ILE A 57 -13.05 0.67 -23.39
N PRO A 58 -13.22 0.83 -24.71
CA PRO A 58 -12.19 0.91 -25.76
C PRO A 58 -11.78 2.33 -26.17
N PHE A 59 -12.32 3.40 -25.53
CA PHE A 59 -12.22 4.77 -26.07
C PHE A 59 -10.81 5.36 -25.96
N LYS A 60 -10.14 5.23 -24.82
CA LYS A 60 -8.76 5.70 -24.61
C LYS A 60 -7.74 4.61 -24.97
N THR A 61 -8.01 3.38 -24.54
CA THR A 61 -7.10 2.24 -24.73
C THR A 61 -7.75 1.23 -25.65
N LYS A 62 -7.15 1.02 -26.82
CA LYS A 62 -7.65 0.12 -27.85
C LYS A 62 -7.15 -1.31 -27.63
N GLY A 63 -7.98 -2.27 -28.03
CA GLY A 63 -7.69 -3.69 -27.99
C GLY A 63 -8.78 -4.51 -28.68
N ASN A 64 -8.62 -5.82 -28.69
CA ASN A 64 -9.61 -6.75 -29.24
C ASN A 64 -10.62 -7.10 -28.15
N ILE A 65 -11.89 -6.88 -28.40
CA ILE A 65 -13.01 -7.23 -27.52
C ILE A 65 -13.78 -8.37 -28.16
N THR A 66 -14.16 -9.37 -27.37
CA THR A 66 -15.12 -10.41 -27.73
C THR A 66 -16.13 -10.58 -26.61
N GLY A 67 -17.33 -11.08 -26.92
CA GLY A 67 -18.45 -11.15 -25.98
C GLY A 67 -19.19 -9.82 -25.86
N GLU A 68 -19.99 -9.68 -24.80
CA GLU A 68 -20.90 -8.56 -24.62
C GLU A 68 -20.70 -7.90 -23.27
N LEU A 69 -20.81 -6.56 -23.23
CA LEU A 69 -20.84 -5.78 -22.00
C LEU A 69 -21.99 -4.78 -22.06
N TYR A 70 -22.91 -4.90 -21.12
CA TYR A 70 -24.02 -3.95 -20.95
C TYR A 70 -23.84 -3.16 -19.67
N ILE A 71 -24.08 -1.86 -19.74
CA ILE A 71 -24.06 -0.96 -18.60
C ILE A 71 -25.31 -0.09 -18.66
N ASN A 72 -26.10 -0.12 -17.59
CA ASN A 72 -27.41 0.54 -17.54
C ASN A 72 -28.26 0.19 -18.77
N ASN A 73 -28.31 -1.10 -19.13
CA ASN A 73 -29.04 -1.66 -20.29
C ASN A 73 -28.57 -1.15 -21.67
N GLN A 74 -27.41 -0.49 -21.75
CA GLN A 74 -26.81 -0.06 -23.02
C GLN A 74 -25.57 -0.88 -23.33
N ASP A 75 -25.37 -1.20 -24.60
CA ASP A 75 -24.14 -1.86 -25.06
C ASP A 75 -22.94 -0.92 -24.85
N ALA A 76 -22.03 -1.36 -24.01
CA ALA A 76 -20.86 -0.60 -23.61
C ALA A 76 -19.84 -0.40 -24.73
N THR A 77 -19.88 -1.19 -25.79
CA THR A 77 -18.95 -1.10 -26.92
C THR A 77 -19.34 -0.03 -27.94
N VAL A 78 -20.60 0.39 -27.91
CA VAL A 78 -21.19 1.35 -28.89
C VAL A 78 -21.45 2.72 -28.27
N SER A 79 -21.70 2.81 -26.94
CA SER A 79 -21.99 4.08 -26.23
C SER A 79 -20.77 5.00 -26.22
N CYS A 80 -20.98 6.31 -26.36
CA CYS A 80 -19.86 7.26 -26.31
C CYS A 80 -19.34 7.49 -24.87
N LEU A 81 -18.13 8.05 -24.74
CA LEU A 81 -17.51 8.29 -23.44
C LEU A 81 -18.31 9.29 -22.58
N HIS A 82 -18.92 10.28 -23.21
CA HIS A 82 -19.76 11.27 -22.52
C HIS A 82 -20.99 10.61 -21.88
N ASP A 83 -21.72 9.75 -22.62
CA ASP A 83 -22.87 9.03 -22.07
C ASP A 83 -22.45 8.11 -20.91
N ARG A 84 -21.26 7.51 -21.03
CA ARG A 84 -20.68 6.67 -19.98
C ARG A 84 -20.35 7.46 -18.71
N SER A 85 -19.80 8.66 -18.82
CA SER A 85 -19.46 9.52 -17.68
C SER A 85 -20.69 9.97 -16.90
N ASN A 86 -21.87 10.00 -17.51
CA ASN A 86 -23.14 10.29 -16.83
C ASN A 86 -23.66 9.10 -15.98
N VAL A 87 -23.16 7.90 -16.23
CA VAL A 87 -23.60 6.68 -15.54
C VAL A 87 -22.54 6.16 -14.57
N VAL A 88 -21.26 6.32 -14.91
CA VAL A 88 -20.14 5.76 -14.15
C VAL A 88 -19.19 6.86 -13.70
N GLY A 89 -19.08 7.06 -12.39
CA GLY A 89 -18.06 7.89 -11.76
C GLY A 89 -16.86 7.04 -11.35
N THR A 90 -15.63 7.53 -11.56
CA THR A 90 -14.41 6.77 -11.24
C THR A 90 -13.40 7.61 -10.47
N VAL A 91 -12.97 7.13 -9.30
CA VAL A 91 -11.77 7.61 -8.61
C VAL A 91 -10.61 6.72 -9.05
N LEU A 92 -9.59 7.33 -9.67
CA LEU A 92 -8.41 6.61 -10.17
C LEU A 92 -7.39 6.37 -9.06
N GLN A 93 -6.55 5.36 -9.22
CA GLN A 93 -5.43 5.03 -8.32
C GLN A 93 -4.45 6.23 -8.20
N ASP A 94 -4.10 6.87 -9.31
CA ASP A 94 -3.29 8.08 -9.35
C ASP A 94 -4.20 9.31 -9.36
N THR A 95 -4.49 9.83 -8.16
CA THR A 95 -5.30 11.04 -8.00
C THR A 95 -4.60 12.30 -8.50
N ASP A 96 -3.26 12.37 -8.49
CA ASP A 96 -2.52 13.54 -8.97
C ASP A 96 -2.77 13.79 -10.47
N GLY A 97 -2.87 12.72 -11.25
CA GLY A 97 -3.21 12.79 -12.68
C GLY A 97 -4.67 13.10 -12.99
N GLN A 98 -5.54 13.18 -11.97
CA GLN A 98 -6.97 13.42 -12.12
C GLN A 98 -7.33 14.91 -11.97
N PHE A 99 -6.51 15.71 -11.27
CA PHE A 99 -6.77 17.13 -11.01
C PHE A 99 -6.62 18.01 -12.26
N ILE A 100 -7.61 18.86 -12.49
CA ILE A 100 -7.67 19.85 -13.59
C ILE A 100 -7.83 21.27 -13.01
N GLY A 101 -8.58 21.43 -11.92
CA GLY A 101 -8.82 22.70 -11.25
C GLY A 101 -7.56 23.30 -10.62
N LEU A 102 -7.50 24.62 -10.54
CA LEU A 102 -6.43 25.34 -9.82
C LEU A 102 -6.62 25.26 -8.31
N THR A 103 -7.87 25.09 -7.87
CA THR A 103 -8.27 24.93 -6.48
C THR A 103 -9.11 23.66 -6.31
N ALA A 104 -9.22 23.17 -5.08
CA ALA A 104 -10.09 22.04 -4.77
C ALA A 104 -11.57 22.30 -5.12
N ALA A 105 -12.03 23.55 -4.94
CA ALA A 105 -13.40 23.94 -5.31
C ALA A 105 -13.63 23.88 -6.82
N GLU A 106 -12.69 24.39 -7.61
CA GLU A 106 -12.78 24.34 -9.07
C GLU A 106 -12.72 22.92 -9.61
N ASP A 107 -11.89 22.07 -9.02
CA ASP A 107 -11.81 20.67 -9.40
C ASP A 107 -13.12 19.92 -9.11
N MET A 108 -13.72 20.14 -7.92
CA MET A 108 -15.03 19.59 -7.59
C MET A 108 -16.16 20.14 -8.49
N ALA A 109 -16.07 21.40 -8.93
CA ALA A 109 -17.08 22.04 -9.80
C ALA A 109 -16.96 21.62 -11.26
N PHE A 110 -15.82 21.07 -11.69
CA PHE A 110 -15.46 20.86 -13.09
C PHE A 110 -16.53 20.13 -13.91
N LEU A 111 -17.15 19.11 -13.35
CA LEU A 111 -18.20 18.36 -14.05
C LEU A 111 -19.51 19.17 -14.19
N LEU A 112 -19.84 19.98 -13.18
CA LEU A 112 -21.01 20.86 -13.21
C LEU A 112 -20.82 21.98 -14.23
N GLU A 113 -19.59 22.50 -14.34
CA GLU A 113 -19.21 23.50 -15.31
C GLU A 113 -19.35 22.97 -16.76
N ASN A 114 -18.86 21.75 -17.01
CA ASN A 114 -19.03 21.07 -18.29
C ASN A 114 -20.50 20.84 -18.67
N ASN A 115 -21.37 20.67 -17.67
CA ASN A 115 -22.82 20.53 -17.86
C ASN A 115 -23.58 21.87 -17.87
N CYS A 116 -22.86 23.01 -17.91
CA CYS A 116 -23.42 24.36 -17.94
C CYS A 116 -24.42 24.63 -16.78
N VAL A 117 -24.14 24.13 -15.58
CA VAL A 117 -24.95 24.41 -14.39
C VAL A 117 -24.75 25.86 -13.94
N GLU A 118 -25.80 26.50 -13.46
CA GLU A 118 -25.76 27.88 -12.96
C GLU A 118 -24.78 28.02 -11.78
N GLN A 119 -24.02 29.13 -11.73
CA GLN A 119 -22.92 29.34 -10.79
C GLN A 119 -23.34 29.21 -9.31
N ASP A 120 -24.51 29.75 -8.96
CA ASP A 120 -24.99 29.69 -7.57
C ASP A 120 -25.34 28.25 -7.13
N ASP A 121 -25.86 27.46 -8.07
CA ASP A 121 -26.16 26.05 -7.82
C ASP A 121 -24.88 25.20 -7.80
N MET A 122 -23.87 25.53 -8.62
CA MET A 122 -22.54 24.93 -8.53
C MET A 122 -21.94 25.15 -7.14
N LYS A 123 -21.92 26.40 -6.64
CA LYS A 123 -21.38 26.73 -5.31
C LYS A 123 -22.08 25.96 -4.18
N LYS A 124 -23.42 25.86 -4.24
CA LYS A 124 -24.20 25.10 -3.25
C LYS A 124 -23.83 23.62 -3.28
N ASN A 125 -23.76 23.01 -4.47
CA ASN A 125 -23.42 21.60 -4.61
C ASN A 125 -21.98 21.32 -4.15
N VAL A 126 -21.03 22.17 -4.55
CA VAL A 126 -19.62 22.04 -4.10
C VAL A 126 -19.52 22.13 -2.57
N SER A 127 -20.18 23.13 -1.96
CA SER A 127 -20.18 23.28 -0.49
C SER A 127 -20.79 22.07 0.22
N TYR A 128 -21.92 21.57 -0.28
CA TYR A 128 -22.59 20.39 0.28
C TYR A 128 -21.69 19.15 0.25
N TRP A 129 -21.11 18.83 -0.92
CA TRP A 129 -20.28 17.64 -1.03
C TRP A 129 -18.91 17.81 -0.36
N ALA A 130 -18.37 19.04 -0.33
CA ALA A 130 -17.14 19.33 0.41
C ALA A 130 -17.32 19.11 1.92
N GLU A 131 -18.48 19.49 2.48
CA GLU A 131 -18.81 19.18 3.87
C GLU A 131 -18.89 17.66 4.10
N LYS A 132 -19.60 16.93 3.22
CA LYS A 132 -19.73 15.47 3.29
C LYS A 132 -18.41 14.72 3.25
N VAL A 133 -17.46 15.16 2.41
CA VAL A 133 -16.13 14.54 2.31
C VAL A 133 -15.10 15.17 3.27
N GLY A 134 -15.52 16.13 4.12
CA GLY A 134 -14.65 16.77 5.12
C GLY A 134 -13.59 17.71 4.50
N MET A 135 -13.91 18.39 3.40
CA MET A 135 -13.00 19.26 2.65
C MET A 135 -13.39 20.74 2.62
N ILE A 136 -14.40 21.15 3.40
CA ILE A 136 -14.95 22.51 3.38
C ILE A 136 -13.89 23.60 3.65
N GLU A 137 -12.97 23.35 4.59
CA GLU A 137 -11.90 24.29 4.95
C GLU A 137 -10.76 24.34 3.92
N HIS A 138 -10.71 23.37 3.00
CA HIS A 138 -9.64 23.21 2.02
C HIS A 138 -10.05 23.59 0.60
N LEU A 139 -11.26 24.11 0.38
CA LEU A 139 -11.79 24.42 -0.94
C LEU A 139 -10.91 25.40 -1.74
N ASN A 140 -10.25 26.34 -1.06
CA ASN A 140 -9.38 27.34 -1.69
C ASN A 140 -7.91 26.88 -1.82
N HIS A 141 -7.56 25.69 -1.35
CA HIS A 141 -6.20 25.17 -1.47
C HIS A 141 -5.96 24.66 -2.88
N ARG A 142 -4.70 24.74 -3.31
CA ARG A 142 -4.25 24.12 -4.57
C ARG A 142 -4.16 22.61 -4.37
N PRO A 143 -4.48 21.79 -5.39
CA PRO A 143 -4.33 20.34 -5.28
C PRO A 143 -2.94 19.88 -4.83
N GLN A 144 -1.87 20.59 -5.23
CA GLN A 144 -0.50 20.25 -4.85
C GLN A 144 -0.23 20.43 -3.34
N ASP A 145 -0.98 21.32 -2.67
CA ASP A 145 -0.81 21.62 -1.25
C ASP A 145 -1.59 20.64 -0.34
N LEU A 146 -2.41 19.78 -0.95
CA LEU A 146 -3.23 18.79 -0.25
C LEU A 146 -2.44 17.50 0.01
N SER A 147 -2.71 16.87 1.16
CA SER A 147 -2.23 15.50 1.43
C SER A 147 -2.89 14.47 0.49
N GLY A 148 -2.29 13.27 0.35
CA GLY A 148 -2.85 12.21 -0.50
C GLY A 148 -4.31 11.86 -0.16
N GLY A 149 -4.65 11.75 1.13
CA GLY A 149 -6.01 11.50 1.57
C GLY A 149 -6.96 12.67 1.29
N GLN A 150 -6.49 13.91 1.42
CA GLN A 150 -7.29 15.09 1.07
C GLN A 150 -7.53 15.16 -0.45
N LYS A 151 -6.53 14.89 -1.27
CA LYS A 151 -6.67 14.78 -2.73
C LYS A 151 -7.74 13.77 -3.12
N GLN A 152 -7.69 12.59 -2.52
CA GLN A 152 -8.67 11.55 -2.77
C GLN A 152 -10.09 11.97 -2.37
N ARG A 153 -10.26 12.66 -1.24
CA ARG A 153 -11.56 13.20 -0.79
C ARG A 153 -12.09 14.26 -1.74
N VAL A 154 -11.23 15.14 -2.30
CA VAL A 154 -11.63 16.11 -3.33
C VAL A 154 -12.09 15.40 -4.60
N SER A 155 -11.31 14.45 -5.12
CA SER A 155 -11.69 13.65 -6.29
C SER A 155 -13.01 12.91 -6.09
N LEU A 156 -13.20 12.32 -4.91
CA LEU A 156 -14.45 11.64 -4.54
C LEU A 156 -15.62 12.64 -4.52
N GLY A 157 -15.44 13.80 -3.90
CA GLY A 157 -16.46 14.86 -3.85
C GLY A 157 -16.87 15.34 -5.26
N GLY A 158 -15.89 15.56 -6.15
CA GLY A 158 -16.13 15.95 -7.54
C GLY A 158 -16.95 14.93 -8.34
N ILE A 159 -16.78 13.64 -8.07
CA ILE A 159 -17.55 12.58 -8.71
C ILE A 159 -18.96 12.47 -8.11
N LEU A 160 -19.09 12.59 -6.79
CA LEU A 160 -20.36 12.46 -6.09
C LEU A 160 -21.35 13.59 -6.42
N ILE A 161 -20.86 14.77 -6.77
CA ILE A 161 -21.67 15.90 -7.21
C ILE A 161 -22.62 15.51 -8.34
N HIS A 162 -22.20 14.61 -9.23
CA HIS A 162 -23.02 14.19 -10.39
C HIS A 162 -24.03 13.09 -10.05
N ARG A 163 -23.95 12.49 -8.86
CA ARG A 163 -24.84 11.41 -8.40
C ARG A 163 -24.97 10.26 -9.40
N THR A 164 -23.83 9.83 -9.94
CA THR A 164 -23.81 8.70 -10.88
C THR A 164 -24.31 7.42 -10.21
N PRO A 165 -25.10 6.60 -10.89
CA PRO A 165 -25.64 5.35 -10.33
C PRO A 165 -24.56 4.29 -10.07
N ILE A 166 -23.39 4.39 -10.72
CA ILE A 166 -22.26 3.46 -10.54
C ILE A 166 -21.03 4.27 -10.12
N LEU A 167 -20.39 3.83 -9.04
CA LEU A 167 -19.12 4.38 -8.54
C LEU A 167 -18.03 3.31 -8.60
N ILE A 168 -16.91 3.63 -9.22
CA ILE A 168 -15.72 2.78 -9.24
C ILE A 168 -14.61 3.48 -8.47
N LEU A 169 -14.00 2.76 -7.53
CA LEU A 169 -12.85 3.23 -6.77
C LEU A 169 -11.70 2.25 -7.01
N ASP A 170 -10.67 2.71 -7.71
CA ASP A 170 -9.49 1.89 -8.02
C ASP A 170 -8.39 2.15 -6.99
N GLU A 171 -8.17 1.19 -6.11
CA GLU A 171 -7.24 1.19 -4.98
C GLU A 171 -7.38 2.44 -4.06
N PRO A 172 -8.60 2.70 -3.51
CA PRO A 172 -8.84 3.88 -2.69
C PRO A 172 -8.05 3.92 -1.37
N LEU A 173 -7.45 2.81 -0.95
CA LEU A 173 -6.61 2.74 0.25
C LEU A 173 -5.11 2.90 -0.05
N ALA A 174 -4.72 3.00 -1.33
CA ALA A 174 -3.33 3.13 -1.71
C ALA A 174 -2.73 4.44 -1.15
N ASN A 175 -1.50 4.35 -0.62
CA ASN A 175 -0.75 5.49 -0.06
C ASN A 175 -1.40 6.19 1.16
N LEU A 176 -2.46 5.63 1.75
CA LEU A 176 -3.03 6.12 3.00
C LEU A 176 -2.39 5.41 4.20
N ASP A 177 -2.23 6.15 5.30
CA ASP A 177 -1.93 5.51 6.57
C ASP A 177 -3.16 4.74 7.08
N PRO A 178 -2.99 3.75 7.98
CA PRO A 178 -4.06 2.85 8.38
C PRO A 178 -5.28 3.56 8.99
N ALA A 179 -5.07 4.66 9.72
CA ALA A 179 -6.17 5.41 10.34
C ALA A 179 -6.97 6.16 9.27
N THR A 180 -6.29 6.86 8.35
CA THR A 180 -6.93 7.56 7.21
C THR A 180 -7.64 6.58 6.28
N GLY A 181 -7.05 5.39 6.05
CA GLY A 181 -7.68 4.32 5.24
C GLY A 181 -9.01 3.87 5.85
N HIS A 182 -9.05 3.63 7.16
CA HIS A 182 -10.28 3.24 7.85
C HIS A 182 -11.35 4.35 7.83
N GLU A 183 -10.95 5.62 8.02
CA GLU A 183 -11.88 6.76 7.86
C GLU A 183 -12.45 6.84 6.44
N THR A 184 -11.63 6.57 5.43
CA THR A 184 -12.05 6.54 4.03
C THR A 184 -13.10 5.46 3.79
N LEU A 185 -12.91 4.24 4.30
CA LEU A 185 -13.91 3.17 4.20
C LEU A 185 -15.23 3.55 4.88
N ARG A 186 -15.18 4.14 6.08
CA ARG A 186 -16.38 4.64 6.75
C ARG A 186 -17.10 5.71 5.95
N LEU A 187 -16.35 6.64 5.35
CA LEU A 187 -16.91 7.66 4.47
C LEU A 187 -17.62 7.02 3.27
N LEU A 188 -16.97 6.06 2.60
CA LEU A 188 -17.54 5.34 1.47
C LEU A 188 -18.79 4.57 1.84
N ASN A 189 -18.84 3.98 3.04
CA ASN A 189 -20.02 3.29 3.53
C ASN A 189 -21.19 4.26 3.74
N ASN A 190 -20.96 5.38 4.42
CA ASN A 190 -21.96 6.42 4.64
C ASN A 190 -22.52 6.96 3.30
N ILE A 191 -21.64 7.18 2.32
CA ILE A 191 -22.03 7.61 0.97
C ILE A 191 -22.88 6.55 0.28
N HIS A 192 -22.48 5.28 0.36
CA HIS A 192 -23.25 4.18 -0.21
C HIS A 192 -24.66 4.08 0.42
N GLU A 193 -24.76 4.18 1.74
CA GLU A 193 -26.04 4.18 2.44
C GLU A 193 -26.95 5.34 2.04
N GLU A 194 -26.38 6.54 1.85
CA GLU A 194 -27.11 7.75 1.48
C GLU A 194 -27.55 7.74 0.01
N THR A 195 -26.64 7.36 -0.90
CA THR A 195 -26.87 7.47 -2.36
C THR A 195 -27.52 6.23 -2.96
N LYS A 196 -27.36 5.08 -2.32
CA LYS A 196 -27.72 3.75 -2.83
C LYS A 196 -27.14 3.47 -4.22
N SER A 197 -26.01 4.12 -4.56
CA SER A 197 -25.28 3.89 -5.81
C SER A 197 -24.63 2.50 -5.78
N THR A 198 -24.53 1.87 -6.94
CA THR A 198 -23.76 0.63 -7.09
C THR A 198 -22.28 0.97 -6.94
N MET A 199 -21.59 0.30 -6.02
CA MET A 199 -20.20 0.64 -5.69
C MET A 199 -19.27 -0.54 -6.00
N ILE A 200 -18.24 -0.29 -6.80
CA ILE A 200 -17.20 -1.27 -7.15
C ILE A 200 -15.88 -0.76 -6.58
N ILE A 201 -15.33 -1.48 -5.61
CA ILE A 201 -14.05 -1.15 -4.99
C ILE A 201 -13.02 -2.20 -5.44
N VAL A 202 -11.99 -1.73 -6.14
CA VAL A 202 -10.86 -2.57 -6.56
C VAL A 202 -9.77 -2.43 -5.52
N GLU A 203 -9.36 -3.52 -4.90
CA GLU A 203 -8.32 -3.51 -3.87
C GLU A 203 -7.45 -4.77 -3.90
N HIS A 204 -6.27 -4.65 -3.30
CA HIS A 204 -5.37 -5.77 -3.05
C HIS A 204 -5.15 -6.01 -1.55
N ARG A 205 -5.53 -5.06 -0.68
CA ARG A 205 -5.45 -5.13 0.78
C ARG A 205 -6.74 -5.70 1.36
N LEU A 206 -6.93 -7.01 1.23
CA LEU A 206 -8.18 -7.67 1.62
C LEU A 206 -8.53 -7.45 3.09
N GLU A 207 -7.57 -7.61 4.03
CA GLU A 207 -7.83 -7.49 5.47
C GLU A 207 -8.34 -6.10 5.85
N GLU A 208 -7.73 -5.04 5.31
CA GLU A 208 -8.16 -3.67 5.56
C GLU A 208 -9.55 -3.39 4.93
N SER A 209 -9.79 -3.93 3.71
CA SER A 209 -11.07 -3.75 3.03
C SER A 209 -12.24 -4.40 3.77
N LEU A 210 -12.02 -5.54 4.42
CA LEU A 210 -13.05 -6.27 5.16
C LEU A 210 -13.49 -5.59 6.48
N ASP A 211 -12.90 -4.45 6.84
CA ASP A 211 -13.43 -3.58 7.90
C ASP A 211 -14.79 -2.97 7.52
N ASP A 212 -15.11 -2.99 6.24
CA ASP A 212 -16.36 -2.54 5.67
C ASP A 212 -17.24 -3.73 5.25
N THR A 213 -18.54 -3.46 5.02
CA THR A 213 -19.49 -4.46 4.55
C THR A 213 -19.55 -4.48 3.03
N PHE A 214 -19.42 -5.66 2.45
CA PHE A 214 -19.62 -5.92 1.03
C PHE A 214 -20.66 -7.00 0.83
N ASP A 215 -21.50 -6.82 -0.18
CA ASP A 215 -22.48 -7.83 -0.56
C ASP A 215 -21.77 -9.02 -1.22
N ARG A 216 -20.71 -8.72 -2.00
CA ARG A 216 -20.04 -9.72 -2.84
C ARG A 216 -18.57 -9.40 -3.08
N VAL A 217 -17.77 -10.45 -3.26
CA VAL A 217 -16.36 -10.35 -3.67
C VAL A 217 -16.15 -11.08 -4.98
N LEU A 218 -15.51 -10.39 -5.92
CA LEU A 218 -15.01 -10.97 -7.18
C LEU A 218 -13.50 -11.18 -7.06
N LEU A 219 -13.08 -12.44 -7.07
CA LEU A 219 -11.65 -12.78 -7.00
C LEU A 219 -11.10 -13.04 -8.39
N PHE A 220 -10.15 -12.22 -8.81
CA PHE A 220 -9.48 -12.30 -10.09
C PHE A 220 -8.16 -13.08 -10.00
N LYS A 221 -7.94 -13.96 -10.98
CA LYS A 221 -6.66 -14.63 -11.22
C LYS A 221 -6.46 -14.82 -12.72
N ASP A 222 -5.31 -14.42 -13.25
CA ASP A 222 -4.91 -14.61 -14.66
C ASP A 222 -6.00 -14.21 -15.67
N GLY A 223 -6.65 -13.06 -15.44
CA GLY A 223 -7.70 -12.52 -16.30
C GLY A 223 -9.08 -13.18 -16.16
N LYS A 224 -9.28 -14.05 -15.18
CA LYS A 224 -10.55 -14.76 -14.93
C LYS A 224 -11.10 -14.47 -13.56
N ILE A 225 -12.42 -14.52 -13.39
CA ILE A 225 -13.08 -14.54 -12.09
C ILE A 225 -13.11 -15.97 -11.58
N ILE A 226 -12.30 -16.28 -10.55
CA ILE A 226 -12.23 -17.62 -9.96
C ILE A 226 -13.16 -17.81 -8.75
N ALA A 227 -13.66 -16.70 -8.19
CA ALA A 227 -14.72 -16.69 -7.19
C ALA A 227 -15.62 -15.48 -7.38
N ASN A 228 -16.90 -15.70 -7.16
CA ASN A 228 -17.97 -14.71 -7.10
C ASN A 228 -18.88 -15.14 -5.95
N THR A 229 -18.64 -14.60 -4.75
CA THR A 229 -19.23 -15.12 -3.50
C THR A 229 -19.25 -14.05 -2.41
N THR A 230 -19.84 -14.36 -1.26
CA THR A 230 -19.77 -13.46 -0.09
C THR A 230 -18.35 -13.39 0.48
N PRO A 231 -17.99 -12.30 1.16
CA PRO A 231 -16.68 -12.21 1.83
C PRO A 231 -16.41 -13.39 2.79
N SER A 232 -17.40 -13.80 3.56
CA SER A 232 -17.27 -14.92 4.52
C SER A 232 -17.01 -16.26 3.84
N ASP A 233 -17.72 -16.56 2.76
CA ASP A 233 -17.50 -17.82 2.02
C ASP A 233 -16.14 -17.83 1.30
N LEU A 234 -15.67 -16.66 0.86
CA LEU A 234 -14.33 -16.53 0.29
C LEU A 234 -13.26 -16.91 1.31
N LEU A 235 -13.34 -16.39 2.55
CA LEU A 235 -12.38 -16.68 3.63
C LEU A 235 -12.40 -18.14 4.10
N LYS A 236 -13.54 -18.82 3.98
CA LYS A 236 -13.68 -20.26 4.24
C LYS A 236 -12.99 -21.11 3.18
N SER A 237 -12.84 -20.58 1.96
CA SER A 237 -12.30 -21.30 0.82
C SER A 237 -10.76 -21.25 0.77
N SER A 238 -10.13 -22.13 -0.05
CA SER A 238 -8.70 -22.08 -0.36
C SER A 238 -8.34 -21.12 -1.51
N LYS A 239 -9.33 -20.43 -2.11
CA LYS A 239 -9.18 -19.66 -3.35
C LYS A 239 -8.27 -18.45 -3.20
N LEU A 240 -8.22 -17.83 -2.01
CA LEU A 240 -7.29 -16.71 -1.74
C LEU A 240 -5.83 -17.15 -1.89
N LYS A 241 -5.47 -18.28 -1.30
CA LYS A 241 -4.13 -18.87 -1.43
C LYS A 241 -3.82 -19.21 -2.89
N GLU A 242 -4.80 -19.78 -3.60
CA GLU A 242 -4.67 -20.07 -5.03
C GLU A 242 -4.42 -18.82 -5.87
N ALA A 243 -5.08 -17.70 -5.54
CA ALA A 243 -4.91 -16.41 -6.21
C ALA A 243 -3.65 -15.64 -5.76
N GLY A 244 -2.88 -16.14 -4.80
CA GLY A 244 -1.74 -15.43 -4.23
C GLY A 244 -2.12 -14.19 -3.42
N ILE A 245 -3.32 -14.19 -2.83
CA ILE A 245 -3.82 -13.13 -1.96
C ILE A 245 -3.63 -13.56 -0.51
N ARG A 246 -3.19 -12.62 0.31
CA ARG A 246 -3.04 -12.81 1.74
C ARG A 246 -4.41 -12.93 2.41
N GLU A 247 -4.58 -13.97 3.20
CA GLU A 247 -5.73 -14.07 4.10
C GLU A 247 -5.54 -13.11 5.29
N PRO A 248 -6.64 -12.60 5.89
CA PRO A 248 -6.56 -11.87 7.15
C PRO A 248 -5.81 -12.67 8.23
N LEU A 249 -5.01 -11.96 9.03
CA LEU A 249 -4.15 -12.61 10.03
C LEU A 249 -4.93 -13.46 11.03
N TYR A 250 -6.10 -12.98 11.48
CA TYR A 250 -6.95 -13.76 12.39
C TYR A 250 -7.47 -15.07 11.78
N CYS A 251 -7.80 -15.06 10.47
CA CYS A 251 -8.21 -16.30 9.77
C CYS A 251 -7.06 -17.30 9.72
N THR A 252 -5.85 -16.81 9.39
CA THR A 252 -4.65 -17.65 9.38
C THR A 252 -4.34 -18.20 10.78
N ALA A 253 -4.49 -17.39 11.84
CA ALA A 253 -4.29 -17.82 13.22
C ALA A 253 -5.30 -18.89 13.66
N LEU A 254 -6.58 -18.75 13.26
CA LEU A 254 -7.59 -19.78 13.50
C LEU A 254 -7.23 -21.10 12.82
N LYS A 255 -6.75 -21.06 11.57
CA LYS A 255 -6.30 -22.24 10.83
C LYS A 255 -5.08 -22.90 11.49
N TYR A 256 -4.12 -22.12 12.01
CA TYR A 256 -2.96 -22.64 12.76
C TYR A 256 -3.37 -23.28 14.09
N ALA A 257 -4.42 -22.79 14.72
CA ALA A 257 -5.02 -23.38 15.92
C ALA A 257 -5.94 -24.59 15.60
N GLU A 258 -5.92 -25.11 14.37
CA GLU A 258 -6.74 -26.22 13.90
C GLU A 258 -8.26 -26.00 14.13
N VAL A 259 -8.70 -24.76 14.04
CA VAL A 259 -10.11 -24.41 14.11
C VAL A 259 -10.76 -24.70 12.75
N ASP A 260 -11.92 -25.35 12.79
CA ASP A 260 -12.76 -25.53 11.60
C ASP A 260 -13.45 -24.19 11.27
N VAL A 261 -12.84 -23.44 10.34
CA VAL A 261 -13.35 -22.13 9.91
C VAL A 261 -14.64 -22.21 9.09
N GLU A 262 -14.97 -23.40 8.52
CA GLU A 262 -16.21 -23.61 7.76
C GLU A 262 -17.43 -23.51 8.68
N SER A 263 -17.28 -23.88 9.96
CA SER A 263 -18.33 -23.85 10.97
C SER A 263 -18.58 -22.45 11.58
N ILE A 264 -17.78 -21.43 11.22
CA ILE A 264 -17.89 -20.08 11.80
C ILE A 264 -18.78 -19.22 10.91
N ASP A 265 -19.84 -18.63 11.48
CA ASP A 265 -20.66 -17.65 10.79
C ASP A 265 -20.00 -16.26 10.78
N ASN A 266 -20.28 -15.47 9.75
CA ASN A 266 -19.79 -14.10 9.57
C ASN A 266 -18.27 -13.94 9.71
N LEU A 267 -17.49 -14.90 9.18
CA LEU A 267 -16.02 -14.94 9.31
C LEU A 267 -15.35 -13.67 8.77
N ALA A 268 -15.96 -12.94 7.85
CA ALA A 268 -15.39 -11.73 7.25
C ALA A 268 -15.31 -10.53 8.20
N ASN A 269 -16.14 -10.47 9.21
CA ASN A 269 -16.14 -9.37 10.19
C ASN A 269 -15.78 -9.91 11.57
N LEU A 270 -14.56 -9.66 12.02
CA LEU A 270 -14.07 -10.17 13.30
C LEU A 270 -14.93 -9.75 14.50
N ARG A 271 -15.61 -8.60 14.42
CA ARG A 271 -16.48 -8.10 15.51
C ARG A 271 -17.81 -8.84 15.60
N ASP A 272 -18.28 -9.39 14.47
CA ASP A 272 -19.56 -10.11 14.37
C ASP A 272 -19.34 -11.64 14.37
N VAL A 273 -18.08 -12.09 14.42
CA VAL A 273 -17.75 -13.52 14.50
C VAL A 273 -18.23 -14.11 15.81
N CYS A 274 -19.16 -15.06 15.73
CA CYS A 274 -19.59 -15.83 16.91
C CYS A 274 -18.53 -16.89 17.26
N MET A 275 -17.50 -16.52 18.03
CA MET A 275 -16.50 -17.48 18.51
C MET A 275 -17.05 -18.28 19.68
N SER A 276 -17.39 -19.54 19.42
CA SER A 276 -17.80 -20.49 20.45
C SER A 276 -16.70 -20.71 21.49
N GLU A 277 -17.05 -21.15 22.71
CA GLU A 277 -16.07 -21.48 23.74
C GLU A 277 -15.08 -22.57 23.27
N HIS A 278 -15.48 -23.43 22.35
CA HIS A 278 -14.60 -24.42 21.74
C HIS A 278 -13.51 -23.77 20.86
N VAL A 279 -13.87 -22.76 20.07
CA VAL A 279 -12.90 -21.99 19.26
C VAL A 279 -11.91 -21.27 20.17
N LYS A 280 -12.41 -20.58 21.21
CA LYS A 280 -11.57 -19.89 22.19
C LYS A 280 -10.61 -20.87 22.89
N PHE A 281 -11.10 -22.04 23.26
CA PHE A 281 -10.28 -23.08 23.87
C PHE A 281 -9.15 -23.56 22.94
N LYS A 282 -9.44 -23.84 21.67
CA LYS A 282 -8.43 -24.27 20.70
C LYS A 282 -7.34 -23.21 20.50
N VAL A 283 -7.70 -21.94 20.36
CA VAL A 283 -6.72 -20.84 20.21
C VAL A 283 -5.84 -20.72 21.48
N LYS A 284 -6.44 -20.76 22.68
CA LYS A 284 -5.70 -20.71 23.94
C LYS A 284 -4.74 -21.90 24.06
N LYS A 285 -5.19 -23.11 23.75
CA LYS A 285 -4.37 -24.32 23.73
C LYS A 285 -3.17 -24.18 22.79
N TRP A 286 -3.40 -23.67 21.56
CA TRP A 286 -2.34 -23.44 20.59
C TRP A 286 -1.28 -22.45 21.10
N ILE A 287 -1.70 -21.39 21.83
CA ILE A 287 -0.79 -20.44 22.47
C ILE A 287 0.04 -21.12 23.56
N ASP A 288 -0.56 -21.94 24.39
CA ASP A 288 0.13 -22.60 25.53
C ASP A 288 1.12 -23.68 25.05
N GLU A 289 0.81 -24.39 23.97
CA GLU A 289 1.65 -25.46 23.39
C GLU A 289 2.82 -24.92 22.56
N THR A 290 2.75 -23.67 22.10
CA THR A 290 3.78 -23.06 21.26
C THR A 290 4.74 -22.25 22.13
N SER A 291 5.96 -22.73 22.36
CA SER A 291 6.98 -22.02 23.15
C SER A 291 7.43 -20.73 22.45
N ALA A 292 7.39 -19.61 23.15
CA ALA A 292 7.94 -18.34 22.69
C ALA A 292 9.47 -18.35 22.82
N ASN A 293 10.18 -18.31 21.71
CA ASN A 293 11.60 -17.97 21.71
C ASN A 293 11.73 -16.44 21.82
N ASN A 294 12.09 -15.97 22.99
CA ASN A 294 12.47 -14.59 23.22
C ASN A 294 13.98 -14.44 22.96
N ASP A 295 14.34 -14.16 21.71
CA ASP A 295 15.68 -13.71 21.36
C ASP A 295 15.60 -12.28 20.84
N ASN A 296 15.87 -11.30 21.71
CA ASN A 296 16.33 -9.97 21.28
C ASN A 296 16.94 -9.21 22.45
N LYS A 297 18.27 -9.25 22.55
CA LYS A 297 19.05 -8.23 23.27
C LYS A 297 20.14 -7.73 22.32
N TYR A 298 19.88 -6.66 21.61
CA TYR A 298 20.94 -5.91 20.95
C TYR A 298 21.83 -5.27 22.04
N LYS A 299 22.97 -5.88 22.31
CA LYS A 299 24.07 -5.31 23.11
C LYS A 299 25.26 -5.07 22.17
N SER A 300 25.09 -4.18 21.19
CA SER A 300 26.20 -3.76 20.34
C SER A 300 26.32 -2.22 20.40
N GLU A 301 27.53 -1.74 20.15
CA GLU A 301 27.74 -0.31 19.95
C GLU A 301 26.90 0.18 18.76
N PRO A 302 26.34 1.40 18.84
CA PRO A 302 25.56 1.95 17.75
C PRO A 302 26.43 2.16 16.50
N LEU A 303 25.85 1.88 15.33
CA LEU A 303 26.47 2.10 14.04
C LEU A 303 26.28 3.55 13.59
N LEU A 304 25.08 4.09 13.80
CA LEU A 304 24.72 5.48 13.51
C LEU A 304 24.01 6.08 14.73
N GLU A 305 24.42 7.28 15.12
CA GLU A 305 23.84 8.01 16.24
C GLU A 305 23.38 9.39 15.77
N LEU A 306 22.14 9.71 16.05
CA LEU A 306 21.56 11.02 15.86
C LEU A 306 21.38 11.68 17.23
N ASN A 307 21.97 12.86 17.42
CA ASN A 307 21.90 13.62 18.66
C ASN A 307 21.34 15.02 18.38
N GLU A 308 20.15 15.28 18.94
CA GLU A 308 19.44 16.56 18.87
C GLU A 308 19.25 17.09 17.45
N VAL A 309 18.94 16.18 16.50
CA VAL A 309 18.81 16.52 15.08
C VAL A 309 17.51 17.28 14.84
N CYS A 310 17.63 18.50 14.28
CA CYS A 310 16.50 19.30 13.82
C CYS A 310 16.65 19.62 12.33
N VAL A 311 15.51 19.73 11.63
CA VAL A 311 15.43 20.12 10.21
C VAL A 311 14.33 21.14 10.01
N GLN A 312 14.66 22.20 9.25
CA GLN A 312 13.74 23.24 8.83
C GLN A 312 13.97 23.54 7.34
N TYR A 313 12.90 23.55 6.53
CA TYR A 313 13.06 23.74 5.07
C TYR A 313 13.29 25.20 4.65
N SER A 314 12.84 26.14 5.46
CA SER A 314 13.10 27.58 5.26
C SER A 314 12.99 28.31 6.58
N ASP A 315 13.62 29.50 6.69
CA ASP A 315 13.60 30.32 7.91
C ASP A 315 12.19 30.72 8.37
N TYR A 316 11.22 30.66 7.48
CA TYR A 316 9.81 31.00 7.74
C TYR A 316 8.91 29.78 7.94
N SER A 317 9.43 28.55 7.82
CA SER A 317 8.66 27.31 8.03
C SER A 317 8.81 26.81 9.47
N ASN A 318 7.80 26.08 9.96
CA ASN A 318 7.94 25.34 11.20
C ASN A 318 8.99 24.23 11.03
N SER A 319 9.71 23.92 12.10
CA SER A 319 10.65 22.80 12.11
C SER A 319 9.91 21.48 11.85
N VAL A 320 10.41 20.72 10.88
CA VAL A 320 9.82 19.41 10.49
C VAL A 320 10.38 18.29 11.36
N LEU A 321 11.65 18.37 11.76
CA LEU A 321 12.25 17.50 12.78
C LEU A 321 12.68 18.32 13.97
N ASN A 322 12.33 17.87 15.16
CA ASN A 322 12.53 18.58 16.41
C ASN A 322 13.27 17.70 17.42
N ASN A 323 14.55 17.96 17.63
CA ASN A 323 15.36 17.30 18.66
C ASN A 323 15.30 15.77 18.58
N VAL A 324 15.51 15.22 17.37
CA VAL A 324 15.49 13.78 17.15
C VAL A 324 16.74 13.13 17.75
N GLN A 325 16.53 12.17 18.63
CA GLN A 325 17.55 11.28 19.17
C GLN A 325 17.25 9.86 18.72
N LEU A 326 18.23 9.21 18.06
CA LEU A 326 18.07 7.88 17.54
C LEU A 326 19.41 7.17 17.40
N ASN A 327 19.49 5.93 17.89
CA ASN A 327 20.62 5.05 17.65
C ASN A 327 20.21 3.93 16.69
N VAL A 328 21.06 3.64 15.71
CA VAL A 328 20.89 2.52 14.78
C VAL A 328 22.01 1.51 15.03
N TYR A 329 21.67 0.24 15.21
CA TYR A 329 22.63 -0.80 15.54
C TYR A 329 23.00 -1.66 14.32
N ARG A 330 24.19 -2.28 14.38
CA ARG A 330 24.66 -3.18 13.29
C ARG A 330 23.71 -4.35 13.08
N ARG A 331 23.40 -4.65 11.82
CA ARG A 331 22.59 -5.80 11.39
C ARG A 331 21.16 -5.81 11.95
N GLU A 332 20.66 -4.69 12.45
CA GLU A 332 19.25 -4.63 12.80
C GLU A 332 18.37 -4.41 11.57
N MET A 333 17.12 -4.86 11.69
CA MET A 333 16.02 -4.46 10.81
C MET A 333 15.14 -3.51 11.60
N LEU A 334 15.37 -2.21 11.42
CA LEU A 334 14.66 -1.12 12.09
C LEU A 334 13.52 -0.63 11.22
N SER A 335 12.33 -0.46 11.80
CA SER A 335 11.24 0.26 11.14
C SER A 335 11.03 1.64 11.75
N ILE A 336 10.80 2.63 10.90
CA ILE A 336 10.37 3.98 11.27
C ILE A 336 8.93 4.15 10.80
N VAL A 337 8.02 4.38 11.74
CA VAL A 337 6.58 4.49 11.51
C VAL A 337 6.03 5.83 12.03
N GLY A 338 4.83 6.20 11.60
CA GLY A 338 4.14 7.42 12.00
C GLY A 338 3.15 7.89 10.94
N HIS A 339 2.32 8.85 11.28
CA HIS A 339 1.33 9.42 10.35
C HIS A 339 1.98 10.07 9.12
N ASN A 340 1.22 10.28 8.06
CA ASN A 340 1.68 11.04 6.90
C ASN A 340 2.00 12.49 7.33
N GLY A 341 3.20 12.98 6.93
CA GLY A 341 3.70 14.28 7.40
C GLY A 341 4.42 14.25 8.75
N ALA A 342 4.60 13.10 9.41
CA ALA A 342 5.32 13.00 10.68
C ALA A 342 6.83 13.34 10.61
N GLY A 343 7.40 13.43 9.40
CA GLY A 343 8.82 13.73 9.17
C GLY A 343 9.67 12.50 8.81
N LYS A 344 9.08 11.34 8.54
CA LYS A 344 9.80 10.07 8.24
C LYS A 344 10.78 10.19 7.08
N SER A 345 10.30 10.60 5.91
CA SER A 345 11.15 10.78 4.71
C SER A 345 12.14 11.95 4.88
N THR A 346 11.78 12.96 5.68
CA THR A 346 12.70 14.05 6.07
C THR A 346 13.85 13.51 6.91
N LEU A 347 13.57 12.62 7.86
CA LEU A 347 14.59 11.96 8.68
C LEU A 347 15.54 11.11 7.81
N ALA A 348 15.00 10.33 6.86
CA ALA A 348 15.84 9.58 5.91
C ALA A 348 16.74 10.50 5.08
N LYS A 349 16.20 11.60 4.56
CA LYS A 349 16.97 12.58 3.79
C LYS A 349 18.04 13.28 4.63
N ALA A 350 17.74 13.58 5.90
CA ALA A 350 18.70 14.15 6.84
C ALA A 350 19.86 13.17 7.14
N ILE A 351 19.56 11.89 7.35
CA ILE A 351 20.56 10.82 7.52
C ILE A 351 21.45 10.69 6.26
N CYS A 352 20.89 10.90 5.07
CA CYS A 352 21.64 10.83 3.80
C CYS A 352 22.35 12.13 3.42
N GLY A 353 22.31 13.17 4.26
CA GLY A 353 22.95 14.47 4.00
C GLY A 353 22.30 15.29 2.88
N PHE A 354 21.04 15.00 2.51
CA PHE A 354 20.32 15.76 1.50
C PHE A 354 19.69 17.05 2.03
N LEU A 355 19.73 17.25 3.35
CA LEU A 355 19.13 18.40 4.04
C LEU A 355 20.13 18.98 5.04
N ASP A 356 20.10 20.30 5.17
CA ASP A 356 20.82 20.98 6.24
C ASP A 356 20.17 20.65 7.58
N ILE A 357 21.00 20.32 8.55
CA ILE A 357 20.56 19.93 9.90
C ILE A 357 21.23 20.79 10.96
N THR A 358 20.56 20.98 12.08
CA THR A 358 21.21 21.32 13.34
C THR A 358 21.30 20.07 14.21
N GLY A 359 22.24 20.04 15.14
CA GLY A 359 22.55 18.82 15.90
C GLY A 359 23.71 18.05 15.29
N ASN A 360 23.86 16.79 15.67
CA ASN A 360 25.02 15.97 15.28
C ASN A 360 24.60 14.57 14.86
N ILE A 361 25.18 14.10 13.74
CA ILE A 361 25.10 12.71 13.30
C ILE A 361 26.50 12.11 13.34
N GLN A 362 26.63 10.94 13.96
CA GLN A 362 27.88 10.19 14.04
C GLN A 362 27.71 8.80 13.43
N PHE A 363 28.72 8.37 12.69
CA PHE A 363 28.83 7.01 12.16
C PHE A 363 30.07 6.35 12.76
N CYS A 364 29.89 5.25 13.51
CA CYS A 364 30.98 4.61 14.25
C CYS A 364 31.83 5.60 15.07
N ASN A 365 31.20 6.46 15.86
CA ASN A 365 31.82 7.51 16.69
C ASN A 365 32.61 8.58 15.89
N ARG A 366 32.37 8.72 14.58
CA ARG A 366 32.97 9.77 13.73
C ARG A 366 31.91 10.73 13.26
N GLY A 367 32.23 12.02 13.21
CA GLY A 367 31.30 13.04 12.70
C GLY A 367 30.90 12.71 11.25
N PHE A 368 29.62 12.54 11.02
CA PHE A 368 29.06 12.11 9.74
C PHE A 368 28.50 13.28 8.93
N ASN A 369 27.87 14.24 9.56
CA ASN A 369 27.29 15.42 8.92
C ASN A 369 28.34 16.43 8.38
N GLN A 370 29.63 16.22 8.66
CA GLN A 370 30.73 17.00 8.09
C GLN A 370 31.25 16.43 6.75
N LEU A 371 30.86 15.20 6.42
CA LEU A 371 31.24 14.53 5.18
C LEU A 371 30.40 15.06 4.01
N SER A 372 30.99 15.09 2.83
CA SER A 372 30.24 15.35 1.60
C SER A 372 29.19 14.25 1.33
N ILE A 373 28.15 14.55 0.56
CA ILE A 373 27.12 13.56 0.17
C ILE A 373 27.76 12.34 -0.49
N SER A 374 28.82 12.53 -1.29
CA SER A 374 29.55 11.43 -1.93
C SER A 374 30.17 10.49 -0.90
N GLU A 375 30.84 11.04 0.13
CA GLU A 375 31.44 10.25 1.20
C GLU A 375 30.38 9.57 2.07
N GLN A 376 29.28 10.27 2.41
CA GLN A 376 28.15 9.68 3.17
C GLN A 376 27.52 8.51 2.43
N SER A 377 27.44 8.59 1.10
CA SER A 377 26.89 7.53 0.26
C SER A 377 27.71 6.22 0.24
N GLU A 378 28.93 6.21 0.80
CA GLU A 378 29.70 4.99 1.02
C GLU A 378 29.14 4.17 2.22
N PHE A 379 28.49 4.83 3.15
CA PHE A 379 27.98 4.23 4.39
C PHE A 379 26.48 4.02 4.36
N VAL A 380 25.72 4.97 3.79
CA VAL A 380 24.25 4.97 3.80
C VAL A 380 23.72 5.07 2.37
N GLY A 381 22.89 4.12 2.00
CA GLY A 381 22.15 4.14 0.74
C GLY A 381 20.66 4.37 0.97
N TYR A 382 20.02 5.14 0.09
CA TYR A 382 18.60 5.48 0.18
C TYR A 382 17.83 5.02 -1.06
N VAL A 383 16.76 4.30 -0.86
CA VAL A 383 15.84 3.84 -1.91
C VAL A 383 14.50 4.54 -1.72
N MET A 384 14.13 5.38 -2.68
CA MET A 384 12.90 6.17 -2.64
C MET A 384 11.65 5.30 -2.82
N GLN A 385 10.51 5.81 -2.39
CA GLN A 385 9.21 5.16 -2.52
C GLN A 385 8.88 4.83 -3.99
N ASN A 386 8.92 5.83 -4.87
CA ASN A 386 8.65 5.63 -6.30
C ASN A 386 9.95 5.37 -7.07
N PRO A 387 10.14 4.17 -7.66
CA PRO A 387 11.34 3.85 -8.42
C PRO A 387 11.54 4.74 -9.66
N ASN A 388 10.46 5.27 -10.25
CA ASN A 388 10.57 6.13 -11.43
C ASN A 388 11.22 7.48 -11.11
N HIS A 389 11.26 7.91 -9.84
CA HIS A 389 11.96 9.13 -9.42
C HIS A 389 13.47 8.92 -9.22
N MET A 390 13.93 7.66 -9.14
CA MET A 390 15.34 7.32 -9.00
C MET A 390 15.99 6.92 -10.33
N ILE A 391 15.22 6.26 -11.20
CA ILE A 391 15.71 5.71 -12.45
C ILE A 391 15.96 6.86 -13.44
N SER A 392 17.21 6.97 -13.90
CA SER A 392 17.69 7.99 -14.84
C SER A 392 18.15 7.41 -16.18
N GLU A 393 18.58 6.15 -16.20
CA GLU A 393 19.08 5.48 -17.39
C GLU A 393 18.01 4.64 -18.08
N LYS A 394 18.23 4.31 -19.34
CA LYS A 394 17.30 3.51 -20.13
C LYS A 394 17.47 2.00 -19.95
N MET A 395 18.69 1.56 -19.65
CA MET A 395 19.07 0.16 -19.55
C MET A 395 19.39 -0.24 -18.11
N ILE A 396 19.02 -1.46 -17.72
CA ILE A 396 19.23 -1.96 -16.35
C ILE A 396 20.71 -1.93 -15.96
N TYR A 397 21.59 -2.40 -16.83
CA TYR A 397 23.03 -2.42 -16.57
C TYR A 397 23.58 -1.02 -16.33
N ASP A 398 23.20 -0.05 -17.15
CA ASP A 398 23.70 1.32 -17.07
C ASP A 398 23.20 2.03 -15.82
N GLU A 399 21.95 1.84 -15.45
CA GLU A 399 21.39 2.37 -14.20
C GLU A 399 22.15 1.87 -12.97
N VAL A 400 22.43 0.57 -12.91
CA VAL A 400 23.18 -0.01 -11.77
C VAL A 400 24.65 0.41 -11.81
N ALA A 401 25.25 0.59 -12.99
CA ALA A 401 26.64 1.01 -13.14
C ALA A 401 26.87 2.51 -12.85
N LEU A 402 25.82 3.34 -12.92
CA LEU A 402 25.90 4.80 -12.90
C LEU A 402 26.72 5.34 -11.71
N GLY A 403 26.39 4.91 -10.50
CA GLY A 403 27.08 5.36 -9.28
C GLY A 403 28.56 4.97 -9.22
N LEU A 404 28.94 3.81 -9.78
CA LEU A 404 30.34 3.37 -9.85
C LEU A 404 31.13 4.16 -10.90
N ARG A 405 30.51 4.46 -12.05
CA ARG A 405 31.08 5.32 -13.08
C ARG A 405 31.33 6.74 -12.54
N ALA A 406 30.35 7.30 -11.82
CA ALA A 406 30.52 8.62 -11.20
C ALA A 406 31.69 8.68 -10.19
N ARG A 407 32.04 7.54 -9.59
CA ARG A 407 33.20 7.41 -8.68
C ARG A 407 34.53 7.12 -9.43
N GLY A 408 34.53 7.12 -10.76
CA GLY A 408 35.74 6.90 -11.58
C GLY A 408 36.28 5.47 -11.55
N MET A 409 35.44 4.47 -11.20
CA MET A 409 35.87 3.08 -11.20
C MET A 409 36.10 2.55 -12.61
N LYS A 410 37.06 1.62 -12.79
CA LYS A 410 37.36 1.00 -14.08
C LYS A 410 36.20 0.11 -14.54
N GLU A 411 35.87 0.14 -15.82
CA GLU A 411 34.78 -0.64 -16.41
C GLU A 411 34.90 -2.16 -16.18
N SER A 412 36.12 -2.72 -16.08
CA SER A 412 36.34 -4.12 -15.72
C SER A 412 35.80 -4.47 -14.33
N ASP A 413 36.02 -3.57 -13.37
CA ASP A 413 35.61 -3.77 -11.97
C ASP A 413 34.11 -3.47 -11.79
N ILE A 414 33.61 -2.46 -12.53
CA ILE A 414 32.16 -2.15 -12.62
C ILE A 414 31.42 -3.38 -13.10
N LYS A 415 31.86 -4.01 -14.20
CA LYS A 415 31.19 -5.20 -14.75
C LYS A 415 31.05 -6.31 -13.70
N ILE A 416 32.11 -6.61 -12.98
CA ILE A 416 32.09 -7.66 -11.95
C ILE A 416 31.10 -7.32 -10.84
N ARG A 417 31.13 -6.08 -10.34
CA ARG A 417 30.24 -5.65 -9.25
C ARG A 417 28.77 -5.62 -9.68
N VAL A 418 28.48 -5.03 -10.85
CA VAL A 418 27.12 -4.94 -11.40
C VAL A 418 26.53 -6.33 -11.62
N GLU A 419 27.30 -7.23 -12.28
CA GLU A 419 26.81 -8.59 -12.52
C GLU A 419 26.54 -9.36 -11.21
N ASN A 420 27.39 -9.19 -10.19
CA ASN A 420 27.17 -9.81 -8.89
C ASN A 420 25.92 -9.27 -8.19
N VAL A 421 25.73 -7.96 -8.17
CA VAL A 421 24.55 -7.34 -7.55
C VAL A 421 23.27 -7.71 -8.30
N LEU A 422 23.29 -7.72 -9.63
CA LEU A 422 22.16 -8.15 -10.44
C LEU A 422 21.78 -9.63 -10.21
N LYS A 423 22.76 -10.50 -9.91
CA LYS A 423 22.49 -11.89 -9.50
C LYS A 423 21.79 -11.92 -8.13
N ILE A 424 22.30 -11.16 -7.15
CA ILE A 424 21.70 -11.04 -5.82
C ILE A 424 20.25 -10.53 -5.92
N CYS A 425 20.00 -9.53 -6.77
CA CYS A 425 18.66 -8.94 -6.97
C CYS A 425 17.74 -9.77 -7.88
N GLY A 426 18.19 -10.91 -8.43
CA GLY A 426 17.40 -11.73 -9.35
C GLY A 426 17.15 -11.08 -10.73
N LEU A 427 17.99 -10.11 -11.12
CA LEU A 427 17.84 -9.33 -12.35
C LEU A 427 18.89 -9.68 -13.42
N TYR A 428 19.79 -10.63 -13.16
CA TYR A 428 20.90 -10.93 -14.06
C TYR A 428 20.45 -11.36 -15.47
N ALA A 429 19.37 -12.10 -15.58
CA ALA A 429 18.79 -12.52 -16.87
C ALA A 429 18.30 -11.31 -17.70
N PHE A 430 17.89 -10.24 -17.03
CA PHE A 430 17.32 -9.02 -17.64
C PHE A 430 18.38 -7.88 -17.81
N ARG A 431 19.65 -8.12 -17.48
CA ARG A 431 20.69 -7.07 -17.41
C ARG A 431 20.82 -6.19 -18.66
N ASN A 432 20.50 -6.73 -19.84
CA ASN A 432 20.56 -6.02 -21.12
C ASN A 432 19.18 -5.52 -21.59
N TRP A 433 18.16 -5.55 -20.71
CA TRP A 433 16.82 -5.12 -21.05
C TRP A 433 16.62 -3.63 -20.77
N PRO A 434 15.74 -2.96 -21.54
CA PRO A 434 15.32 -1.62 -21.22
C PRO A 434 14.42 -1.63 -19.97
N ILE A 435 14.61 -0.63 -19.09
CA ILE A 435 13.88 -0.54 -17.82
C ILE A 435 12.38 -0.34 -18.03
N VAL A 436 12.00 0.28 -19.15
CA VAL A 436 10.58 0.47 -19.51
C VAL A 436 9.82 -0.85 -19.66
N ALA A 437 10.50 -1.95 -19.99
CA ALA A 437 9.88 -3.27 -20.12
C ALA A 437 9.66 -4.00 -18.78
N LEU A 438 10.12 -3.43 -17.68
CA LEU A 438 10.02 -4.05 -16.35
C LEU A 438 8.71 -3.75 -15.65
N SER A 439 8.24 -4.72 -14.86
CA SER A 439 7.17 -4.49 -13.89
C SER A 439 7.61 -3.51 -12.79
N TYR A 440 6.65 -2.93 -12.07
CA TYR A 440 6.94 -2.01 -10.96
C TYR A 440 7.86 -2.67 -9.90
N GLY A 441 7.58 -3.92 -9.50
CA GLY A 441 8.41 -4.67 -8.56
C GLY A 441 9.84 -4.92 -9.06
N GLN A 442 10.01 -5.20 -10.36
CA GLN A 442 11.32 -5.33 -10.97
C GLN A 442 12.07 -3.98 -11.01
N LYS A 443 11.39 -2.87 -11.32
CA LYS A 443 11.97 -1.51 -11.22
C LYS A 443 12.44 -1.20 -9.81
N LYS A 444 11.65 -1.56 -8.78
CA LYS A 444 12.05 -1.42 -7.38
C LYS A 444 13.33 -2.20 -7.06
N ARG A 445 13.46 -3.42 -7.58
CA ARG A 445 14.72 -4.19 -7.44
C ARG A 445 15.89 -3.55 -8.19
N VAL A 446 15.68 -2.90 -9.34
CA VAL A 446 16.73 -2.13 -10.03
C VAL A 446 17.20 -0.98 -9.15
N THR A 447 16.29 -0.21 -8.52
CA THR A 447 16.69 0.89 -7.61
C THR A 447 17.41 0.37 -6.36
N ILE A 448 17.04 -0.79 -5.84
CA ILE A 448 17.80 -1.43 -4.75
C ILE A 448 19.19 -1.85 -5.26
N ALA A 449 19.30 -2.41 -6.47
CA ALA A 449 20.56 -2.83 -7.05
C ALA A 449 21.51 -1.64 -7.29
N SER A 450 20.99 -0.49 -7.77
CA SER A 450 21.82 0.73 -8.00
C SER A 450 22.35 1.34 -6.69
N VAL A 451 21.67 1.13 -5.58
CA VAL A 451 22.17 1.49 -4.25
C VAL A 451 23.15 0.42 -3.72
N LEU A 452 22.78 -0.86 -3.81
CA LEU A 452 23.54 -1.97 -3.26
C LEU A 452 24.92 -2.14 -3.91
N VAL A 453 25.07 -1.79 -5.21
CA VAL A 453 26.33 -1.88 -5.94
C VAL A 453 27.43 -1.00 -5.32
N LEU A 454 27.04 0.09 -4.63
CA LEU A 454 27.94 0.96 -3.87
C LEU A 454 28.37 0.34 -2.53
N ASN A 455 27.74 -0.77 -2.13
CA ASN A 455 28.05 -1.56 -0.94
C ASN A 455 27.87 -0.82 0.41
N PRO A 456 26.84 0.00 0.63
CA PRO A 456 26.65 0.73 1.89
C PRO A 456 26.49 -0.23 3.08
N GLU A 457 26.79 0.23 4.31
CA GLU A 457 26.54 -0.52 5.53
C GLU A 457 25.07 -0.43 5.97
N ILE A 458 24.42 0.72 5.75
CA ILE A 458 23.02 0.97 6.03
C ILE A 458 22.27 1.16 4.72
N ILE A 459 21.12 0.51 4.58
CA ILE A 459 20.17 0.71 3.47
C ILE A 459 18.86 1.21 4.05
N ILE A 460 18.45 2.42 3.66
CA ILE A 460 17.18 3.02 4.01
C ILE A 460 16.22 2.80 2.84
N LEU A 461 15.06 2.20 3.11
CA LEU A 461 14.01 1.98 2.11
C LEU A 461 12.75 2.73 2.53
N ASP A 462 12.30 3.63 1.66
CA ASP A 462 11.05 4.35 1.86
C ASP A 462 9.91 3.57 1.18
N GLU A 463 8.98 3.07 1.99
CA GLU A 463 7.83 2.26 1.58
C GLU A 463 8.21 1.11 0.61
N PRO A 464 9.03 0.14 1.05
CA PRO A 464 9.57 -0.89 0.15
C PRO A 464 8.50 -1.78 -0.50
N THR A 465 7.36 -1.93 0.15
CA THR A 465 6.26 -2.83 -0.26
C THR A 465 5.02 -2.11 -0.77
N ALA A 466 5.05 -0.76 -0.84
CA ALA A 466 3.89 0.01 -1.31
C ALA A 466 3.47 -0.39 -2.74
N GLY A 467 2.18 -0.60 -2.94
CA GLY A 467 1.60 -0.97 -4.23
C GLY A 467 1.99 -2.38 -4.72
N GLN A 468 2.50 -3.24 -3.84
CA GLN A 468 2.85 -4.62 -4.18
C GLN A 468 1.74 -5.59 -3.73
N ASP A 469 1.49 -6.60 -4.57
CA ASP A 469 0.72 -7.75 -4.14
C ASP A 469 1.52 -8.66 -3.19
N PHE A 470 0.84 -9.64 -2.59
CA PHE A 470 1.44 -10.50 -1.58
C PHE A 470 2.63 -11.35 -2.10
N TYR A 471 2.62 -11.74 -3.37
CA TYR A 471 3.73 -12.47 -3.96
C TYR A 471 4.99 -11.60 -4.04
N HIS A 472 4.89 -10.41 -4.67
CA HIS A 472 6.00 -9.48 -4.81
C HIS A 472 6.46 -8.91 -3.45
N TYR A 473 5.52 -8.69 -2.52
CA TYR A 473 5.83 -8.35 -1.14
C TYR A 473 6.77 -9.37 -0.49
N ASN A 474 6.43 -10.66 -0.56
CA ASN A 474 7.26 -11.72 0.01
C ASN A 474 8.63 -11.83 -0.68
N GLU A 475 8.69 -11.63 -1.99
CA GLU A 475 9.97 -11.63 -2.73
C GLU A 475 10.89 -10.50 -2.25
N ILE A 476 10.37 -9.25 -2.11
CA ILE A 476 11.15 -8.12 -1.62
C ILE A 476 11.61 -8.35 -0.20
N MET A 477 10.72 -8.80 0.68
CA MET A 477 11.07 -9.02 2.09
C MET A 477 12.05 -10.17 2.28
N SER A 478 11.93 -11.26 1.54
CA SER A 478 12.89 -12.36 1.54
C SER A 478 14.28 -11.89 1.09
N PHE A 479 14.32 -11.04 0.08
CA PHE A 479 15.55 -10.43 -0.40
C PHE A 479 16.20 -9.52 0.67
N LEU A 480 15.42 -8.67 1.34
CA LEU A 480 15.92 -7.79 2.41
C LEU A 480 16.45 -8.59 3.62
N ILE A 481 15.78 -9.69 3.99
CA ILE A 481 16.27 -10.60 5.04
C ILE A 481 17.63 -11.17 4.65
N GLU A 482 17.81 -11.58 3.40
CA GLU A 482 19.08 -12.13 2.93
C GLU A 482 20.20 -11.09 2.97
N LEU A 483 19.94 -9.84 2.56
CA LEU A 483 20.90 -8.74 2.71
C LEU A 483 21.27 -8.49 4.18
N ASN A 484 20.28 -8.55 5.08
CA ASN A 484 20.53 -8.38 6.51
C ASN A 484 21.39 -9.54 7.08
N ARG A 485 21.16 -10.78 6.66
CA ARG A 485 22.01 -11.94 7.02
C ARG A 485 23.44 -11.78 6.52
N GLN A 486 23.64 -11.17 5.36
CA GLN A 486 24.94 -10.84 4.81
C GLN A 486 25.63 -9.66 5.54
N GLY A 487 24.98 -9.11 6.57
CA GLY A 487 25.57 -8.12 7.48
C GLY A 487 25.11 -6.69 7.23
N LYS A 488 24.18 -6.42 6.32
CA LYS A 488 23.63 -5.09 6.09
C LYS A 488 22.66 -4.71 7.20
N THR A 489 22.68 -3.45 7.58
CA THR A 489 21.67 -2.83 8.46
C THR A 489 20.56 -2.27 7.58
N ILE A 490 19.31 -2.59 7.90
CA ILE A 490 18.15 -2.21 7.08
C ILE A 490 17.26 -1.28 7.89
N ILE A 491 16.96 -0.10 7.36
CA ILE A 491 15.98 0.83 7.91
C ILE A 491 14.80 0.89 6.93
N MET A 492 13.61 0.55 7.40
CA MET A 492 12.39 0.59 6.59
C MET A 492 11.47 1.69 7.12
N ILE A 493 11.14 2.66 6.28
CA ILE A 493 10.07 3.61 6.55
C ILE A 493 8.80 2.97 6.00
N THR A 494 7.79 2.78 6.85
CA THR A 494 6.56 2.14 6.42
C THR A 494 5.36 2.50 7.28
N HIS A 495 4.18 2.37 6.70
CA HIS A 495 2.90 2.36 7.39
C HIS A 495 2.24 0.96 7.36
N ASP A 496 2.90 -0.04 6.78
CA ASP A 496 2.42 -1.41 6.70
C ASP A 496 2.63 -2.16 8.03
N MET A 497 1.52 -2.42 8.73
CA MET A 497 1.54 -3.08 10.04
C MET A 497 1.96 -4.55 9.96
N HIS A 498 1.76 -5.19 8.81
CA HIS A 498 2.21 -6.56 8.59
C HIS A 498 3.73 -6.60 8.45
N LEU A 499 4.32 -5.70 7.64
CA LEU A 499 5.76 -5.56 7.51
C LEU A 499 6.39 -5.27 8.87
N LEU A 500 5.82 -4.32 9.61
CA LEU A 500 6.25 -3.96 10.95
C LEU A 500 6.32 -5.19 11.86
N SER A 501 5.22 -5.92 11.98
CA SER A 501 5.09 -7.06 12.89
C SER A 501 5.99 -8.23 12.50
N GLU A 502 6.08 -8.55 11.21
CA GLU A 502 6.72 -9.77 10.73
C GLU A 502 8.22 -9.63 10.55
N TYR A 503 8.71 -8.46 10.17
CA TYR A 503 10.09 -8.32 9.70
C TYR A 503 10.95 -7.39 10.54
N SER A 504 10.35 -6.47 11.29
CA SER A 504 11.14 -5.55 12.11
C SER A 504 11.54 -6.18 13.42
N SER A 505 12.76 -5.89 13.84
CA SER A 505 13.26 -6.28 15.17
C SER A 505 13.01 -5.18 16.20
N ARG A 506 12.93 -3.93 15.75
CA ARG A 506 12.72 -2.72 16.55
C ARG A 506 11.95 -1.70 15.71
N THR A 507 11.18 -0.87 16.39
CA THR A 507 10.34 0.15 15.77
C THR A 507 10.53 1.47 16.48
N VAL A 508 10.77 2.50 15.69
CA VAL A 508 10.79 3.89 16.10
C VAL A 508 9.53 4.57 15.59
N VAL A 509 8.78 5.16 16.50
CA VAL A 509 7.55 5.89 16.17
C VAL A 509 7.86 7.38 16.12
N LEU A 510 7.61 7.98 14.96
CA LEU A 510 7.79 9.41 14.73
C LEU A 510 6.42 10.10 14.69
N SER A 511 6.27 11.19 15.45
CA SER A 511 5.08 12.05 15.39
C SER A 511 5.49 13.49 15.55
N LYS A 512 4.97 14.38 14.68
CA LYS A 512 5.25 15.81 14.67
C LYS A 512 6.76 16.13 14.77
N GLY A 513 7.57 15.36 14.05
CA GLY A 513 9.02 15.53 13.99
C GLY A 513 9.79 15.06 15.22
N GLN A 514 9.18 14.33 16.15
CA GLN A 514 9.81 13.82 17.37
C GLN A 514 9.67 12.31 17.47
N VAL A 515 10.65 11.65 18.09
CA VAL A 515 10.55 10.24 18.45
C VAL A 515 9.69 10.11 19.70
N VAL A 516 8.53 9.47 19.56
CA VAL A 516 7.56 9.28 20.66
C VAL A 516 7.65 7.89 21.29
N ALA A 517 8.18 6.91 20.56
CA ALA A 517 8.45 5.57 21.08
C ALA A 517 9.61 4.92 20.31
N ASP A 518 10.36 4.08 21.00
CA ASP A 518 11.48 3.31 20.48
C ASP A 518 11.51 1.96 21.20
N THR A 519 10.88 0.94 20.59
CA THR A 519 10.69 -0.37 21.24
C THR A 519 10.40 -1.46 20.20
N THR A 520 9.94 -2.64 20.62
CA THR A 520 9.58 -3.72 19.70
C THR A 520 8.25 -3.43 18.98
N PRO A 521 8.05 -3.93 17.74
CA PRO A 521 6.81 -3.74 16.98
C PRO A 521 5.55 -4.14 17.77
N VAL A 522 5.64 -5.26 18.47
CA VAL A 522 4.52 -5.81 19.23
C VAL A 522 4.09 -4.87 20.37
N LEU A 523 5.05 -4.23 21.05
CA LEU A 523 4.75 -3.26 22.11
C LEU A 523 4.18 -1.97 21.56
N VAL A 524 4.68 -1.49 20.39
CA VAL A 524 4.11 -0.33 19.71
C VAL A 524 2.65 -0.56 19.37
N LEU A 525 2.33 -1.70 18.74
CA LEU A 525 0.98 -2.03 18.29
C LEU A 525 0.03 -2.39 19.45
N ASN A 526 0.56 -2.79 20.60
CA ASN A 526 -0.26 -3.05 21.80
C ASN A 526 -0.68 -1.77 22.54
N ASP A 527 0.05 -0.67 22.36
CA ASP A 527 -0.25 0.61 23.01
C ASP A 527 -1.20 1.44 22.16
N LYS A 528 -2.48 1.50 22.57
CA LYS A 528 -3.53 2.25 21.86
C LYS A 528 -3.20 3.75 21.74
N LYS A 529 -2.54 4.35 22.74
CA LYS A 529 -2.17 5.78 22.69
C LYS A 529 -1.08 6.03 21.65
N ILE A 530 -0.07 5.15 21.57
CA ILE A 530 0.98 5.24 20.55
C ILE A 530 0.34 5.07 19.16
N CYS A 531 -0.56 4.09 19.00
CA CYS A 531 -1.28 3.89 17.74
C CYS A 531 -2.08 5.13 17.31
N GLU A 532 -2.82 5.76 18.23
CA GLU A 532 -3.57 6.99 17.95
C GLU A 532 -2.65 8.16 17.56
N ILE A 533 -1.59 8.41 18.32
CA ILE A 533 -0.64 9.52 18.06
C ILE A 533 0.06 9.35 16.71
N ALA A 534 0.35 8.12 16.32
CA ALA A 534 1.10 7.80 15.11
C ALA A 534 0.21 7.45 13.91
N SER A 535 -1.12 7.49 14.05
CA SER A 535 -2.11 7.04 13.06
C SER A 535 -1.86 5.60 12.59
N LEU A 536 -1.40 4.76 13.51
CA LEU A 536 -1.24 3.34 13.31
C LEU A 536 -2.52 2.60 13.71
N ARG A 537 -2.64 1.37 13.27
CA ARG A 537 -3.73 0.48 13.65
C ARG A 537 -3.21 -0.82 14.21
N GLN A 538 -3.89 -1.34 15.21
CA GLN A 538 -3.65 -2.69 15.68
C GLN A 538 -4.00 -3.69 14.57
N THR A 539 -3.23 -4.76 14.45
CA THR A 539 -3.59 -5.85 13.51
C THR A 539 -4.79 -6.64 14.04
N SER A 540 -5.49 -7.33 13.16
CA SER A 540 -6.64 -8.18 13.53
C SER A 540 -6.29 -9.26 14.56
N LEU A 541 -5.03 -9.61 14.73
CA LEU A 541 -4.57 -10.52 15.79
C LEU A 541 -4.74 -9.92 17.19
N PHE A 542 -4.49 -8.62 17.37
CA PHE A 542 -4.74 -7.94 18.64
C PHE A 542 -6.24 -7.88 18.94
N GLU A 543 -7.05 -7.50 17.95
CA GLU A 543 -8.50 -7.47 18.08
C GLU A 543 -9.05 -8.87 18.43
N MET A 544 -8.55 -9.92 17.77
CA MET A 544 -8.91 -11.31 18.08
C MET A 544 -8.51 -11.71 19.50
N ALA A 545 -7.33 -11.33 19.96
CA ALA A 545 -6.85 -11.64 21.30
C ALA A 545 -7.74 -10.99 22.38
N GLU A 546 -8.11 -9.73 22.20
CA GLU A 546 -9.05 -9.03 23.08
C GLU A 546 -10.43 -9.73 23.09
N TYR A 547 -10.94 -10.10 21.91
CA TYR A 547 -12.23 -10.76 21.77
C TYR A 547 -12.29 -12.14 22.43
N ILE A 548 -11.21 -12.92 22.36
CA ILE A 548 -11.09 -14.24 23.00
C ILE A 548 -10.82 -14.11 24.52
N GLY A 549 -10.47 -12.92 25.00
CA GLY A 549 -10.12 -12.67 26.40
C GLY A 549 -8.74 -13.22 26.77
N ILE A 550 -7.75 -12.99 25.90
CA ILE A 550 -6.33 -13.30 26.18
C ILE A 550 -5.75 -12.12 26.97
N SER A 551 -5.24 -12.40 28.17
CA SER A 551 -4.68 -11.37 29.07
C SER A 551 -3.42 -10.67 28.52
N GLU A 552 -2.69 -11.34 27.65
CA GLU A 552 -1.44 -10.85 27.04
C GLU A 552 -1.50 -10.98 25.50
N PRO A 553 -2.20 -10.08 24.79
CA PRO A 553 -2.33 -10.11 23.33
C PRO A 553 -1.00 -10.20 22.59
N GLN A 554 0.04 -9.57 23.12
CA GLN A 554 1.39 -9.59 22.58
C GLN A 554 1.98 -11.01 22.46
N LYS A 555 1.60 -11.93 23.35
CA LYS A 555 2.06 -13.33 23.24
C LYS A 555 1.48 -14.02 22.01
N LEU A 556 0.19 -13.86 21.76
CA LEU A 556 -0.47 -14.41 20.56
C LEU A 556 0.22 -13.89 19.29
N VAL A 557 0.43 -12.58 19.20
CA VAL A 557 1.05 -11.95 18.04
C VAL A 557 2.48 -12.47 17.81
N GLN A 558 3.27 -12.54 18.88
CA GLN A 558 4.65 -13.05 18.79
C GLN A 558 4.71 -14.53 18.39
N LEU A 559 3.81 -15.35 18.94
CA LEU A 559 3.70 -16.77 18.58
C LEU A 559 3.28 -16.95 17.14
N PHE A 560 2.27 -16.21 16.70
CA PHE A 560 1.82 -16.23 15.32
C PHE A 560 2.96 -15.90 14.36
N ILE A 561 3.69 -14.79 14.59
CA ILE A 561 4.82 -14.38 13.74
C ILE A 561 5.89 -15.49 13.67
N ASN A 562 6.23 -16.08 14.80
CA ASN A 562 7.24 -17.15 14.87
C ASN A 562 6.78 -18.41 14.12
N HIS A 563 5.51 -18.77 14.25
CA HIS A 563 4.92 -19.92 13.57
C HIS A 563 4.79 -19.71 12.07
N ASP A 564 4.24 -18.58 11.65
CA ASP A 564 4.04 -18.20 10.27
C ASP A 564 5.37 -18.13 9.49
N ARG A 565 6.43 -17.57 10.12
CA ARG A 565 7.79 -17.59 9.55
C ARG A 565 8.34 -19.01 9.32
N LYS A 566 8.00 -19.97 10.18
CA LYS A 566 8.41 -21.38 10.00
C LYS A 566 7.67 -22.04 8.85
N VAL A 567 6.35 -21.82 8.79
CA VAL A 567 5.49 -22.39 7.74
C VAL A 567 5.87 -21.85 6.34
N ARG A 568 6.15 -20.56 6.22
CA ARG A 568 6.55 -19.96 4.94
C ARG A 568 7.95 -20.38 4.44
N ARG A 569 8.79 -20.93 5.31
CA ARG A 569 10.13 -21.42 4.95
C ARG A 569 10.12 -22.88 4.47
N GLN A 570 9.04 -23.61 4.71
CA GLN A 570 8.79 -24.94 4.20
C GLN A 570 8.17 -24.90 2.80
#